data_1d4d38a60bb00935a72aeec8a1142695
#
_entry.id   1d4d38a60bb00935a72aeec8a1142695
#
_cell.length_a   1.000
_cell.length_b   1.000
_cell.length_c   1.000
_cell.angle_alpha   90.00
_cell.angle_beta   90.00
_cell.angle_gamma   90.00
#
_symmetry.space_group_name_H-M   'P 1'
#
loop_
_entity.id
_entity.type
_entity.pdbx_description
1 polymer ?
#
loop_
_entity_poly.entity_id
_entity_poly.type
_entity_poly.pdbx_seq_one_letter_code
_entity_poly.pdbx_strand_id
1 'polypeptide(L)'
;VDAAARQLAGIDQTLERVRDSVAREALRQQQQRMAAELERGDLVVVVFGVGSSGKTSLIRALLRQLVGTVGAAMGSTAGSERYRLRLKGLDRGIWLVDTPGILEAGEDGTGRERLARQQAASADLLILVVDGDLRAAETELYQALVGLGKRMLLVLNKCDLRGEAEEARLLQLLRRRTAGLLDPADVVPASAAPQSIPQPGGRPLQPQPEVEALLGRMARVLHADGEELIADNLLLQSRQLGEASRRLLAEQRRSDAETIVERYMWIGAGVLAATPLPGLDLLGAAAVNAQMVVEIARVYGISLSRASAQELAVSVGRTLAALGLVKGGVGLLSAALSVNLPALLVSRALQAVSAAWLTRVAGSSFITYFERDQDWGDGGIQEVVQQHYNLGRRDGALRQFLEAAFSRVVEPLRARERQLPPRPERER
;
A
#
# COMPACT_ATOMS: atom_id res chain seq x y z
N VAL A 1 7.73 21.55 -10.68
CA VAL A 1 7.53 22.15 -9.37
C VAL A 1 6.06 22.51 -9.16
N ASP A 2 5.43 23.33 -9.99
CA ASP A 2 4.03 23.77 -9.84
C ASP A 2 3.01 22.60 -9.88
N ALA A 3 3.28 21.55 -10.66
CA ALA A 3 2.44 20.36 -10.72
C ALA A 3 2.51 19.56 -9.42
N ALA A 4 3.69 19.40 -8.83
CA ALA A 4 3.89 18.72 -7.55
C ALA A 4 3.24 19.50 -6.40
N ALA A 5 3.37 20.83 -6.38
CA ALA A 5 2.73 21.69 -5.39
C ALA A 5 1.19 21.59 -5.44
N ARG A 6 0.59 21.62 -6.64
CA ARG A 6 -0.85 21.43 -6.83
C ARG A 6 -1.33 20.06 -6.39
N GLN A 7 -0.54 19.03 -6.63
CA GLN A 7 -0.88 17.66 -6.23
C GLN A 7 -0.79 17.50 -4.71
N LEU A 8 0.21 18.09 -4.05
CA LEU A 8 0.33 18.12 -2.59
C LEU A 8 -0.86 18.83 -1.93
N ALA A 9 -1.28 19.97 -2.46
CA ALA A 9 -2.46 20.69 -1.98
C ALA A 9 -3.76 19.87 -2.13
N GLY A 10 -3.90 19.07 -3.20
CA GLY A 10 -5.04 18.17 -3.39
C GLY A 10 -5.13 17.02 -2.38
N ILE A 11 -4.01 16.63 -1.79
CA ILE A 11 -3.96 15.56 -0.78
C ILE A 11 -4.58 16.01 0.54
N ASP A 12 -4.51 17.29 0.91
CA ASP A 12 -5.08 17.83 2.15
C ASP A 12 -6.56 17.49 2.30
N GLN A 13 -7.36 17.68 1.26
CA GLN A 13 -8.80 17.36 1.29
C GLN A 13 -9.08 15.87 1.54
N THR A 14 -8.18 15.00 1.07
CA THR A 14 -8.30 13.56 1.28
C THR A 14 -7.90 13.18 2.71
N LEU A 15 -6.83 13.81 3.23
CA LEU A 15 -6.35 13.59 4.60
C LEU A 15 -7.35 14.03 5.67
N GLU A 16 -8.08 15.12 5.44
CA GLU A 16 -9.12 15.58 6.36
C GLU A 16 -10.25 14.57 6.55
N ARG A 17 -10.49 13.72 5.56
CA ARG A 17 -11.54 12.68 5.60
C ARG A 17 -11.08 11.38 6.28
N VAL A 18 -9.78 11.20 6.51
CA VAL A 18 -9.23 10.03 7.22
C VAL A 18 -9.50 10.19 8.72
N ARG A 19 -10.22 9.25 9.32
CA ARG A 19 -10.56 9.28 10.75
C ARG A 19 -9.45 8.77 11.65
N ASP A 20 -8.67 7.81 11.17
CA ASP A 20 -7.51 7.32 11.92
C ASP A 20 -6.51 8.46 12.15
N SER A 21 -6.44 8.91 13.40
CA SER A 21 -5.62 10.06 13.79
C SER A 21 -4.12 9.78 13.65
N VAL A 22 -3.69 8.54 13.87
CA VAL A 22 -2.27 8.13 13.78
C VAL A 22 -1.85 8.08 12.32
N ALA A 23 -2.63 7.41 11.48
CA ALA A 23 -2.36 7.33 10.05
C ALA A 23 -2.42 8.71 9.37
N ARG A 24 -3.42 9.53 9.72
CA ARG A 24 -3.56 10.90 9.22
C ARG A 24 -2.37 11.77 9.60
N GLU A 25 -1.92 11.70 10.85
CA GLU A 25 -0.77 12.48 11.32
C GLU A 25 0.52 12.05 10.64
N ALA A 26 0.76 10.74 10.47
CA ALA A 26 1.92 10.22 9.76
C ALA A 26 1.97 10.71 8.29
N LEU A 27 0.83 10.68 7.59
CA LEU A 27 0.72 11.16 6.20
C LEU A 27 0.89 12.69 6.11
N ARG A 28 0.35 13.44 7.08
CA ARG A 28 0.51 14.90 7.16
C ARG A 28 1.97 15.28 7.41
N GLN A 29 2.66 14.58 8.29
CA GLN A 29 4.09 14.79 8.51
C GLN A 29 4.92 14.47 7.26
N GLN A 30 4.57 13.43 6.52
CA GLN A 30 5.21 13.11 5.24
C GLN A 30 4.98 14.23 4.21
N GLN A 31 3.76 14.72 4.09
CA GLN A 31 3.42 15.84 3.20
C GLN A 31 4.20 17.12 3.57
N GLN A 32 4.28 17.47 4.85
CA GLN A 32 5.04 18.63 5.33
C GLN A 32 6.54 18.51 5.05
N ARG A 33 7.11 17.30 5.18
CA ARG A 33 8.51 17.05 4.79
C ARG A 33 8.73 17.29 3.31
N MET A 34 7.84 16.80 2.46
CA MET A 34 7.91 16.99 1.00
C MET A 34 7.79 18.47 0.63
N ALA A 35 6.88 19.21 1.26
CA ALA A 35 6.77 20.67 1.03
C ALA A 35 8.04 21.40 1.45
N ALA A 36 8.64 21.05 2.59
CA ALA A 36 9.90 21.62 3.06
C ALA A 36 11.12 21.23 2.18
N GLU A 37 11.12 20.07 1.56
CA GLU A 37 12.12 19.65 0.56
C GLU A 37 11.99 20.49 -0.71
N LEU A 38 10.77 20.72 -1.15
CA LEU A 38 10.48 21.59 -2.31
C LEU A 38 10.99 23.03 -2.11
N GLU A 39 10.75 23.60 -0.93
CA GLU A 39 11.19 24.98 -0.59
C GLU A 39 12.72 25.10 -0.47
N ARG A 40 13.40 24.08 0.08
CA ARG A 40 14.85 24.10 0.26
C ARG A 40 15.61 23.96 -1.05
N GLY A 41 15.07 23.24 -2.02
CA GLY A 41 15.68 23.03 -3.33
C GLY A 41 17.02 22.30 -3.32
N ASP A 42 17.43 21.69 -2.18
CA ASP A 42 18.63 20.86 -2.10
C ASP A 42 18.38 19.50 -2.79
N LEU A 43 19.40 19.00 -3.50
CA LEU A 43 19.36 17.70 -4.19
C LEU A 43 19.81 16.58 -3.25
N VAL A 44 19.16 15.43 -3.31
CA VAL A 44 19.48 14.25 -2.52
C VAL A 44 20.08 13.16 -3.41
N VAL A 45 21.33 12.80 -3.15
CA VAL A 45 22.06 11.73 -3.85
C VAL A 45 22.26 10.57 -2.89
N VAL A 46 21.71 9.41 -3.20
CA VAL A 46 21.80 8.22 -2.35
C VAL A 46 22.72 7.18 -2.97
N VAL A 47 23.68 6.70 -2.17
CA VAL A 47 24.69 5.75 -2.61
C VAL A 47 24.33 4.35 -2.15
N PHE A 48 24.15 3.45 -3.09
CA PHE A 48 23.87 2.02 -2.89
C PHE A 48 25.06 1.15 -3.31
N GLY A 49 25.07 -0.06 -2.81
CA GLY A 49 26.03 -1.09 -3.21
C GLY A 49 26.07 -2.21 -2.19
N VAL A 50 26.60 -3.35 -2.64
CA VAL A 50 26.69 -4.55 -1.83
C VAL A 50 27.94 -4.48 -0.95
N GLY A 51 27.83 -4.83 0.33
CA GLY A 51 28.90 -5.04 1.30
C GLY A 51 30.21 -4.24 1.02
N SER A 52 31.26 -4.93 0.63
CA SER A 52 32.59 -4.38 0.41
C SER A 52 32.77 -3.66 -0.94
N SER A 53 31.74 -3.25 -1.65
CA SER A 53 31.86 -2.52 -2.94
C SER A 53 32.58 -1.17 -2.81
N GLY A 54 32.72 -0.65 -1.58
CA GLY A 54 33.48 0.56 -1.28
C GLY A 54 32.64 1.84 -1.26
N LYS A 55 31.35 1.77 -0.95
CA LYS A 55 30.42 2.94 -0.80
C LYS A 55 31.01 4.04 0.08
N THR A 56 31.30 3.70 1.34
CA THR A 56 31.82 4.66 2.32
C THR A 56 33.17 5.25 1.89
N SER A 57 34.01 4.44 1.23
CA SER A 57 35.29 4.93 0.68
C SER A 57 35.04 5.91 -0.47
N LEU A 58 34.05 5.62 -1.34
CA LEU A 58 33.65 6.50 -2.43
C LEU A 58 33.12 7.84 -1.91
N ILE A 59 32.25 7.80 -0.93
CA ILE A 59 31.73 9.01 -0.27
C ILE A 59 32.86 9.82 0.34
N ARG A 60 33.79 9.19 1.06
CA ARG A 60 34.96 9.87 1.63
C ARG A 60 35.87 10.49 0.57
N ALA A 61 36.07 9.80 -0.55
CA ALA A 61 36.84 10.31 -1.68
C ALA A 61 36.18 11.53 -2.32
N LEU A 62 34.86 11.46 -2.57
CA LEU A 62 34.07 12.60 -3.07
C LEU A 62 34.14 13.79 -2.12
N LEU A 63 33.99 13.55 -0.81
CA LEU A 63 34.11 14.59 0.22
C LEU A 63 35.49 15.26 0.21
N ARG A 64 36.58 14.48 0.14
CA ARG A 64 37.95 15.02 0.11
C ARG A 64 38.22 15.91 -1.09
N GLN A 65 37.79 15.54 -2.28
CA GLN A 65 37.95 16.34 -3.48
C GLN A 65 37.08 17.61 -3.47
N LEU A 66 35.94 17.60 -2.79
CA LEU A 66 35.00 18.72 -2.71
C LEU A 66 35.28 19.66 -1.52
N VAL A 67 35.82 19.13 -0.41
CA VAL A 67 36.10 19.89 0.86
C VAL A 67 37.25 20.90 0.74
N GLY A 68 38.01 20.91 -0.36
CA GLY A 68 38.85 22.09 -0.66
C GLY A 68 38.07 23.41 -0.78
N THR A 69 36.75 23.42 -0.71
CA THR A 69 35.90 24.59 -0.95
C THR A 69 34.76 24.87 0.02
N VAL A 70 34.26 23.93 0.88
CA VAL A 70 33.16 24.24 1.85
C VAL A 70 33.08 23.22 3.00
N GLY A 71 32.73 23.68 4.22
CA GLY A 71 32.51 22.85 5.41
C GLY A 71 31.39 21.82 5.26
N ALA A 72 31.72 20.55 5.49
CA ALA A 72 30.74 19.46 5.53
C ALA A 72 29.91 19.54 6.83
N ALA A 73 28.59 19.71 6.73
CA ALA A 73 27.70 19.52 7.86
C ALA A 73 27.34 18.05 7.96
N MET A 74 27.61 17.45 9.14
CA MET A 74 27.30 16.04 9.43
C MET A 74 25.93 15.93 10.07
N GLY A 75 25.06 15.05 9.57
CA GLY A 75 23.78 14.70 10.19
C GLY A 75 23.58 13.19 10.18
N SER A 76 23.14 12.59 11.27
CA SER A 76 22.80 11.17 11.36
C SER A 76 21.31 10.99 11.59
N THR A 77 20.67 10.15 10.77
CA THR A 77 19.30 9.67 11.01
C THR A 77 19.28 8.16 10.84
N ALA A 78 18.84 7.45 11.89
CA ALA A 78 18.48 6.02 11.91
C ALA A 78 19.27 5.13 10.92
N GLY A 79 20.60 5.00 11.11
CA GLY A 79 21.43 4.05 10.36
C GLY A 79 22.02 4.53 9.03
N SER A 80 21.69 5.74 8.53
CA SER A 80 22.33 6.34 7.35
C SER A 80 23.06 7.64 7.70
N GLU A 81 24.30 7.78 7.26
CA GLU A 81 25.07 9.01 7.42
C GLU A 81 24.78 9.95 6.26
N ARG A 82 24.57 11.24 6.54
CA ARG A 82 24.27 12.28 5.55
C ARG A 82 25.35 13.35 5.57
N TYR A 83 25.80 13.74 4.38
CA TYR A 83 26.82 14.74 4.18
C TYR A 83 26.31 15.82 3.24
N ARG A 84 26.40 17.09 3.64
CA ARG A 84 26.01 18.22 2.78
C ARG A 84 27.20 18.73 2.00
N LEU A 85 27.05 18.80 0.68
CA LEU A 85 28.06 19.23 -0.27
C LEU A 85 27.57 20.46 -1.06
N ARG A 86 28.54 21.23 -1.60
CA ARG A 86 28.27 22.24 -2.64
C ARG A 86 29.20 21.98 -3.81
N LEU A 87 28.63 21.80 -5.00
CA LEU A 87 29.40 21.73 -6.24
C LEU A 87 29.61 23.14 -6.79
N LYS A 88 30.82 23.43 -7.32
CA LYS A 88 31.11 24.69 -8.02
C LYS A 88 30.20 24.83 -9.22
N GLY A 89 29.48 25.94 -9.33
CA GLY A 89 28.55 26.21 -10.42
C GLY A 89 27.14 25.70 -10.22
N LEU A 90 26.84 25.07 -9.05
CA LEU A 90 25.49 24.70 -8.64
C LEU A 90 25.07 25.56 -7.46
N ASP A 91 24.01 26.37 -7.61
CA ASP A 91 23.52 27.26 -6.55
C ASP A 91 22.84 26.50 -5.40
N ARG A 92 22.55 25.22 -5.62
CA ARG A 92 21.83 24.33 -4.69
C ARG A 92 22.79 23.47 -3.88
N GLY A 93 22.40 23.14 -2.63
CA GLY A 93 23.08 22.13 -1.82
C GLY A 93 22.81 20.72 -2.32
N ILE A 94 23.74 19.81 -2.06
CA ILE A 94 23.59 18.40 -2.35
C ILE A 94 23.75 17.64 -1.04
N TRP A 95 22.77 16.78 -0.73
CA TRP A 95 22.89 15.80 0.34
C TRP A 95 23.36 14.47 -0.22
N LEU A 96 24.54 14.03 0.19
CA LEU A 96 25.07 12.70 -0.10
C LEU A 96 24.72 11.78 1.06
N VAL A 97 24.00 10.71 0.78
CA VAL A 97 23.49 9.77 1.79
C VAL A 97 24.18 8.42 1.64
N ASP A 98 24.90 8.00 2.70
CA ASP A 98 25.45 6.63 2.77
C ASP A 98 24.37 5.67 3.26
N THR A 99 24.15 4.59 2.51
CA THR A 99 23.22 3.56 2.92
C THR A 99 23.97 2.39 3.55
N PRO A 100 23.47 1.82 4.67
CA PRO A 100 24.03 0.56 5.19
C PRO A 100 24.02 -0.51 4.09
N GLY A 101 25.00 -1.39 4.07
CA GLY A 101 25.05 -2.47 3.08
C GLY A 101 23.79 -3.33 3.15
N ILE A 102 22.99 -3.29 2.08
CA ILE A 102 21.67 -3.95 2.03
C ILE A 102 21.78 -5.48 2.23
N LEU A 103 22.93 -6.08 1.92
CA LEU A 103 23.19 -7.52 2.16
C LEU A 103 23.59 -7.83 3.61
N GLU A 104 24.03 -6.84 4.38
CA GLU A 104 24.48 -7.03 5.77
C GLU A 104 23.29 -7.14 6.74
N ALA A 105 22.10 -6.75 6.32
CA ALA A 105 20.89 -6.74 7.15
C ALA A 105 20.26 -8.13 7.36
N GLY A 106 20.81 -9.21 6.79
CA GLY A 106 20.32 -10.59 7.03
C GLY A 106 18.91 -10.87 6.53
N GLU A 107 18.31 -9.97 5.75
CA GLU A 107 16.96 -10.10 5.23
C GLU A 107 16.90 -10.91 3.91
N ASP A 108 15.76 -11.55 3.66
CA ASP A 108 15.45 -12.23 2.39
C ASP A 108 15.40 -11.23 1.21
N GLY A 109 15.45 -11.72 -0.03
CA GLY A 109 15.45 -10.88 -1.24
C GLY A 109 14.33 -9.82 -1.26
N THR A 110 13.12 -10.16 -0.81
CA THR A 110 11.97 -9.24 -0.71
C THR A 110 12.13 -8.15 0.36
N GLY A 111 12.77 -8.47 1.48
CA GLY A 111 13.09 -7.50 2.54
C GLY A 111 14.13 -6.49 2.07
N ARG A 112 15.17 -6.96 1.38
CA ARG A 112 16.23 -6.13 0.78
C ARG A 112 15.67 -5.17 -0.28
N GLU A 113 14.79 -5.66 -1.15
CA GLU A 113 14.13 -4.83 -2.15
C GLU A 113 13.30 -3.72 -1.50
N ARG A 114 12.51 -4.06 -0.48
CA ARG A 114 11.69 -3.07 0.24
C ARG A 114 12.53 -2.00 0.91
N LEU A 115 13.64 -2.39 1.57
CA LEU A 115 14.56 -1.46 2.21
C LEU A 115 15.24 -0.55 1.19
N ALA A 116 15.72 -1.10 0.07
CA ALA A 116 16.30 -0.33 -1.02
C ALA A 116 15.32 0.70 -1.58
N ARG A 117 14.08 0.28 -1.86
CA ARG A 117 13.01 1.16 -2.34
C ARG A 117 12.69 2.27 -1.34
N GLN A 118 12.64 1.96 -0.05
CA GLN A 118 12.37 2.93 1.00
C GLN A 118 13.49 3.98 1.10
N GLN A 119 14.76 3.55 1.04
CA GLN A 119 15.91 4.45 1.07
C GLN A 119 16.03 5.30 -0.20
N ALA A 120 15.70 4.72 -1.35
CA ALA A 120 15.70 5.43 -2.62
C ALA A 120 14.50 6.39 -2.78
N ALA A 121 13.46 6.27 -1.97
CA ALA A 121 12.22 7.06 -2.14
C ALA A 121 12.47 8.57 -2.15
N SER A 122 13.36 9.07 -1.30
CA SER A 122 13.70 10.51 -1.19
C SER A 122 14.87 10.94 -2.09
N ALA A 123 15.48 10.03 -2.87
CA ALA A 123 16.61 10.36 -3.71
C ALA A 123 16.19 11.05 -5.00
N ASP A 124 16.92 12.08 -5.40
CA ASP A 124 16.80 12.71 -6.72
C ASP A 124 17.77 12.06 -7.72
N LEU A 125 18.90 11.57 -7.23
CA LEU A 125 19.88 10.80 -8.00
C LEU A 125 20.32 9.57 -7.20
N LEU A 126 20.37 8.41 -7.86
CA LEU A 126 20.89 7.16 -7.29
C LEU A 126 22.31 6.89 -7.80
N ILE A 127 23.17 6.41 -6.93
CA ILE A 127 24.50 5.90 -7.29
C ILE A 127 24.56 4.45 -6.85
N LEU A 128 24.76 3.52 -7.78
CA LEU A 128 25.01 2.12 -7.50
C LEU A 128 26.49 1.82 -7.66
N VAL A 129 27.15 1.38 -6.59
CA VAL A 129 28.58 1.06 -6.56
C VAL A 129 28.78 -0.45 -6.65
N VAL A 130 29.55 -0.87 -7.64
CA VAL A 130 29.97 -2.26 -7.85
C VAL A 130 31.47 -2.35 -7.92
N ASP A 131 32.06 -3.50 -7.59
CA ASP A 131 33.50 -3.73 -7.67
C ASP A 131 33.90 -4.76 -8.76
N GLY A 132 33.00 -5.02 -9.70
CA GLY A 132 33.23 -5.95 -10.81
C GLY A 132 31.99 -6.05 -11.69
N ASP A 133 31.75 -7.22 -12.27
CA ASP A 133 30.50 -7.50 -12.97
C ASP A 133 29.33 -7.62 -11.98
N LEU A 134 28.11 -7.35 -12.45
CA LEU A 134 26.88 -7.46 -11.64
C LEU A 134 26.66 -8.92 -11.21
N ARG A 135 26.86 -9.20 -9.94
CA ARG A 135 26.51 -10.48 -9.31
C ARG A 135 25.00 -10.58 -9.12
N ALA A 136 24.49 -11.74 -8.74
CA ALA A 136 23.05 -11.96 -8.57
C ALA A 136 22.39 -10.91 -7.66
N ALA A 137 22.95 -10.69 -6.46
CA ALA A 137 22.42 -9.72 -5.51
C ALA A 137 22.54 -8.25 -5.99
N GLU A 138 23.57 -7.92 -6.76
CA GLU A 138 23.73 -6.59 -7.36
C GLU A 138 22.77 -6.41 -8.53
N THR A 139 22.48 -7.48 -9.28
CA THR A 139 21.47 -7.48 -10.35
C THR A 139 20.07 -7.27 -9.77
N GLU A 140 19.71 -7.97 -8.68
CA GLU A 140 18.44 -7.77 -7.97
C GLU A 140 18.29 -6.33 -7.47
N LEU A 141 19.33 -5.79 -6.83
CA LEU A 141 19.36 -4.41 -6.36
C LEU A 141 19.23 -3.43 -7.53
N TYR A 142 19.98 -3.63 -8.60
CA TYR A 142 19.91 -2.82 -9.82
C TYR A 142 18.49 -2.79 -10.40
N GLN A 143 17.86 -3.96 -10.56
CA GLN A 143 16.49 -4.07 -11.06
C GLN A 143 15.48 -3.38 -10.15
N ALA A 144 15.62 -3.54 -8.83
CA ALA A 144 14.75 -2.87 -7.85
C ALA A 144 14.86 -1.33 -7.93
N LEU A 145 16.07 -0.81 -8.11
CA LEU A 145 16.31 0.64 -8.20
C LEU A 145 15.85 1.22 -9.54
N VAL A 146 16.13 0.53 -10.66
CA VAL A 146 15.65 0.94 -11.99
C VAL A 146 14.13 0.95 -12.06
N GLY A 147 13.47 -0.02 -11.42
CA GLY A 147 12.00 -0.08 -11.34
C GLY A 147 11.35 1.14 -10.65
N LEU A 148 12.13 1.98 -9.97
CA LEU A 148 11.65 3.25 -9.40
C LEU A 148 11.54 4.39 -10.42
N GLY A 149 12.09 4.23 -11.64
CA GLY A 149 12.09 5.26 -12.68
C GLY A 149 12.95 6.49 -12.35
N LYS A 150 13.88 6.37 -11.38
CA LYS A 150 14.78 7.44 -10.98
C LYS A 150 16.08 7.45 -11.77
N ARG A 151 16.68 8.63 -11.92
CA ARG A 151 18.00 8.77 -12.53
C ARG A 151 19.05 8.03 -11.70
N MET A 152 19.92 7.24 -12.35
CA MET A 152 20.91 6.43 -11.68
C MET A 152 22.27 6.48 -12.41
N LEU A 153 23.36 6.51 -11.61
CA LEU A 153 24.73 6.30 -12.08
C LEU A 153 25.22 4.94 -11.57
N LEU A 154 25.86 4.17 -12.42
CA LEU A 154 26.53 2.93 -12.06
C LEU A 154 28.05 3.16 -11.99
N VAL A 155 28.64 2.92 -10.83
CA VAL A 155 30.06 3.18 -10.57
C VAL A 155 30.82 1.86 -10.45
N LEU A 156 31.73 1.60 -11.37
CA LEU A 156 32.73 0.53 -11.23
C LEU A 156 33.86 1.06 -10.35
N ASN A 157 33.89 0.63 -9.09
CA ASN A 157 34.88 1.04 -8.11
C ASN A 157 36.07 0.05 -8.08
N LYS A 158 37.15 0.44 -7.39
CA LYS A 158 38.41 -0.33 -7.25
C LYS A 158 39.08 -0.60 -8.59
N CYS A 159 39.04 0.37 -9.50
CA CYS A 159 39.74 0.26 -10.79
C CYS A 159 41.25 0.17 -10.63
N ASP A 160 41.81 0.71 -9.54
CA ASP A 160 43.24 0.57 -9.15
C ASP A 160 43.74 -0.87 -8.99
N LEU A 161 42.84 -1.82 -8.76
CA LEU A 161 43.17 -3.25 -8.64
C LEU A 161 43.26 -3.96 -9.99
N ARG A 162 43.04 -3.25 -11.10
CA ARG A 162 42.94 -3.82 -12.45
C ARG A 162 43.85 -3.08 -13.43
N GLY A 163 44.25 -3.79 -14.48
CA GLY A 163 44.89 -3.14 -15.62
C GLY A 163 43.87 -2.42 -16.51
N GLU A 164 44.30 -1.42 -17.27
CA GLU A 164 43.46 -0.61 -18.15
C GLU A 164 42.61 -1.44 -19.12
N ALA A 165 43.16 -2.52 -19.67
CA ALA A 165 42.44 -3.40 -20.60
C ALA A 165 41.29 -4.16 -19.91
N GLU A 166 41.46 -4.57 -18.65
CA GLU A 166 40.44 -5.25 -17.86
C GLU A 166 39.33 -4.27 -17.42
N GLU A 167 39.73 -3.08 -16.99
CA GLU A 167 38.80 -2.01 -16.65
C GLU A 167 37.91 -1.68 -17.85
N ALA A 168 38.50 -1.40 -19.01
CA ALA A 168 37.76 -1.09 -20.24
C ALA A 168 36.76 -2.20 -20.62
N ARG A 169 37.19 -3.48 -20.47
CA ARG A 169 36.37 -4.65 -20.73
C ARG A 169 35.18 -4.75 -19.78
N LEU A 170 35.39 -4.51 -18.48
CA LEU A 170 34.34 -4.54 -17.47
C LEU A 170 33.36 -3.39 -17.66
N LEU A 171 33.82 -2.17 -17.93
CA LEU A 171 32.95 -1.04 -18.23
C LEU A 171 32.09 -1.32 -19.47
N GLN A 172 32.65 -1.92 -20.51
CA GLN A 172 31.89 -2.31 -21.70
C GLN A 172 30.85 -3.39 -21.38
N LEU A 173 31.22 -4.38 -20.54
CA LEU A 173 30.28 -5.41 -20.09
C LEU A 173 29.12 -4.81 -19.29
N LEU A 174 29.40 -3.95 -18.32
CA LEU A 174 28.37 -3.26 -17.52
C LEU A 174 27.45 -2.41 -18.40
N ARG A 175 28.01 -1.65 -19.36
CA ARG A 175 27.22 -0.88 -20.33
C ARG A 175 26.29 -1.75 -21.19
N ARG A 176 26.74 -2.95 -21.58
CA ARG A 176 25.89 -3.92 -22.30
C ARG A 176 24.78 -4.47 -21.43
N ARG A 177 25.08 -4.81 -20.16
CA ARG A 177 24.10 -5.36 -19.24
C ARG A 177 23.02 -4.34 -18.83
N THR A 178 23.35 -3.06 -18.84
CA THR A 178 22.44 -1.97 -18.49
C THR A 178 21.84 -1.26 -19.69
N ALA A 179 22.13 -1.75 -20.91
CA ALA A 179 21.64 -1.16 -22.16
C ALA A 179 20.09 -1.10 -22.19
N GLY A 180 19.57 0.03 -22.65
CA GLY A 180 18.13 0.29 -22.70
C GLY A 180 17.53 0.85 -21.40
N LEU A 181 18.26 0.80 -20.27
CA LEU A 181 17.81 1.31 -18.96
C LEU A 181 18.72 2.43 -18.45
N LEU A 182 20.03 2.36 -18.74
CA LEU A 182 21.01 3.41 -18.42
C LEU A 182 21.70 3.90 -19.69
N ASP A 183 21.98 5.22 -19.71
CA ASP A 183 22.89 5.78 -20.71
C ASP A 183 24.30 5.20 -20.52
N PRO A 184 25.02 4.78 -21.57
CA PRO A 184 26.39 4.32 -21.44
C PRO A 184 27.34 5.31 -20.72
N ALA A 185 27.07 6.61 -20.81
CA ALA A 185 27.79 7.66 -20.09
C ALA A 185 27.52 7.67 -18.58
N ASP A 186 26.44 7.03 -18.11
CA ASP A 186 26.11 6.87 -16.68
C ASP A 186 26.85 5.71 -16.02
N VAL A 187 27.62 4.93 -16.79
CA VAL A 187 28.49 3.87 -16.28
C VAL A 187 29.92 4.40 -16.25
N VAL A 188 30.41 4.71 -15.03
CA VAL A 188 31.68 5.43 -14.82
C VAL A 188 32.65 4.65 -13.93
N PRO A 189 33.98 4.75 -14.18
CA PRO A 189 34.99 4.15 -13.32
C PRO A 189 35.29 5.02 -12.10
N ALA A 190 35.81 4.39 -11.04
CA ALA A 190 36.36 5.06 -9.86
C ALA A 190 37.39 4.20 -9.13
N SER A 191 38.33 4.86 -8.44
CA SER A 191 39.27 4.27 -7.50
C SER A 191 39.18 5.05 -6.19
N ALA A 192 38.21 4.69 -5.35
CA ALA A 192 37.88 5.48 -4.17
C ALA A 192 38.91 5.39 -3.03
N ALA A 193 39.60 4.26 -2.92
CA ALA A 193 40.63 4.02 -1.89
C ALA A 193 41.74 3.15 -2.51
N PRO A 194 42.58 3.74 -3.38
CA PRO A 194 43.63 2.99 -4.06
C PRO A 194 44.63 2.39 -3.07
N GLN A 195 45.12 1.21 -3.41
CA GLN A 195 46.10 0.51 -2.56
C GLN A 195 47.41 1.26 -2.49
N SER A 196 48.04 1.23 -1.31
CA SER A 196 49.37 1.78 -1.13
C SER A 196 50.39 0.96 -1.89
N ILE A 197 51.29 1.66 -2.62
CA ILE A 197 52.36 1.06 -3.40
C ILE A 197 53.62 0.95 -2.52
N PRO A 198 54.14 -0.25 -2.25
CA PRO A 198 55.39 -0.42 -1.51
C PRO A 198 56.57 0.23 -2.25
N GLN A 199 57.34 1.04 -1.55
CA GLN A 199 58.59 1.60 -2.10
C GLN A 199 59.78 0.94 -1.46
N PRO A 200 60.79 0.48 -2.23
CA PRO A 200 62.00 -0.09 -1.68
C PRO A 200 62.74 0.95 -0.83
N GLY A 201 62.88 0.68 0.47
CA GLY A 201 63.63 1.56 1.39
C GLY A 201 62.93 2.83 1.85
N GLY A 202 61.62 3.02 1.49
CA GLY A 202 60.83 4.21 1.84
C GLY A 202 59.48 3.89 2.46
N ARG A 203 58.73 4.93 2.82
CA ARG A 203 57.30 4.80 3.21
C ARG A 203 56.47 4.43 1.98
N PRO A 204 55.45 3.54 2.13
CA PRO A 204 54.57 3.22 1.01
C PRO A 204 53.92 4.49 0.44
N LEU A 205 53.90 4.61 -0.87
CA LEU A 205 53.22 5.67 -1.58
C LEU A 205 51.69 5.43 -1.52
N GLN A 206 50.96 6.38 -1.03
CA GLN A 206 49.50 6.33 -1.06
C GLN A 206 48.98 7.13 -2.25
N PRO A 207 48.47 6.50 -3.31
CA PRO A 207 47.92 7.22 -4.45
C PRO A 207 46.69 8.03 -4.06
N GLN A 208 46.41 9.09 -4.78
CA GLN A 208 45.19 9.87 -4.60
C GLN A 208 43.97 9.10 -5.14
N PRO A 209 42.79 9.25 -4.50
CA PRO A 209 41.56 8.69 -5.06
C PRO A 209 41.25 9.29 -6.44
N GLU A 210 40.85 8.41 -7.37
CA GLU A 210 40.42 8.83 -8.72
C GLU A 210 38.91 8.72 -8.81
N VAL A 211 38.19 9.84 -8.63
CA VAL A 211 36.74 9.93 -8.69
C VAL A 211 36.27 11.06 -9.62
N GLU A 212 37.17 11.60 -10.43
CA GLU A 212 36.91 12.75 -11.32
C GLU A 212 35.86 12.43 -12.38
N ALA A 213 35.89 11.20 -12.95
CA ALA A 213 34.89 10.77 -13.91
C ALA A 213 33.48 10.77 -13.32
N LEU A 214 33.34 10.30 -12.07
CA LEU A 214 32.07 10.32 -11.34
C LEU A 214 31.63 11.76 -11.01
N LEU A 215 32.54 12.58 -10.48
CA LEU A 215 32.25 13.99 -10.17
C LEU A 215 31.81 14.77 -11.41
N GLY A 216 32.53 14.58 -12.52
CA GLY A 216 32.18 15.23 -13.79
C GLY A 216 30.83 14.76 -14.35
N ARG A 217 30.46 13.47 -14.17
CA ARG A 217 29.15 12.97 -14.59
C ARG A 217 28.04 13.45 -13.66
N MET A 218 28.25 13.39 -12.35
CA MET A 218 27.32 13.93 -11.35
C MET A 218 27.05 15.41 -11.61
N ALA A 219 28.09 16.23 -11.80
CA ALA A 219 27.94 17.65 -12.04
C ALA A 219 27.12 17.93 -13.31
N ARG A 220 27.35 17.18 -14.39
CA ARG A 220 26.57 17.31 -15.63
C ARG A 220 25.12 16.94 -15.45
N VAL A 221 24.82 15.82 -14.79
CA VAL A 221 23.45 15.37 -14.56
C VAL A 221 22.72 16.36 -13.63
N LEU A 222 23.34 16.74 -12.52
CA LEU A 222 22.71 17.64 -11.55
C LEU A 222 22.56 19.08 -12.07
N HIS A 223 23.43 19.52 -12.97
CA HIS A 223 23.34 20.85 -13.58
C HIS A 223 22.32 20.89 -14.71
N ALA A 224 22.26 19.87 -15.55
CA ALA A 224 21.33 19.82 -16.67
C ALA A 224 19.89 19.52 -16.23
N ASP A 225 19.73 18.55 -15.32
CA ASP A 225 18.44 17.92 -15.02
C ASP A 225 17.99 18.21 -13.57
N GLY A 226 18.75 18.96 -12.75
CA GLY A 226 18.53 19.07 -11.30
C GLY A 226 17.15 19.58 -10.89
N GLU A 227 16.56 20.53 -11.62
CA GLU A 227 15.19 20.99 -11.35
C GLU A 227 14.13 19.97 -11.73
N GLU A 228 14.35 19.28 -12.85
CA GLU A 228 13.48 18.22 -13.34
C GLU A 228 13.53 17.01 -12.40
N LEU A 229 14.72 16.62 -11.93
CA LEU A 229 14.90 15.54 -10.97
C LEU A 229 14.15 15.79 -9.65
N ILE A 230 14.21 17.00 -9.10
CA ILE A 230 13.44 17.37 -7.90
C ILE A 230 11.95 17.30 -8.20
N ALA A 231 11.51 17.87 -9.32
CA ALA A 231 10.10 17.87 -9.70
C ALA A 231 9.56 16.45 -9.90
N ASP A 232 10.29 15.58 -10.59
CA ASP A 232 9.92 14.21 -10.85
C ASP A 232 9.89 13.37 -9.56
N ASN A 233 10.88 13.54 -8.70
CA ASN A 233 10.91 12.87 -7.40
C ASN A 233 9.71 13.26 -6.53
N LEU A 234 9.40 14.55 -6.43
CA LEU A 234 8.25 15.05 -5.68
C LEU A 234 6.93 14.61 -6.29
N LEU A 235 6.82 14.54 -7.61
CA LEU A 235 5.66 13.98 -8.30
C LEU A 235 5.45 12.50 -7.96
N LEU A 236 6.50 11.69 -7.98
CA LEU A 236 6.44 10.28 -7.61
C LEU A 236 6.02 10.11 -6.14
N GLN A 237 6.64 10.84 -5.23
CA GLN A 237 6.31 10.79 -3.81
C GLN A 237 4.87 11.25 -3.54
N SER A 238 4.42 12.34 -4.19
CA SER A 238 3.06 12.85 -4.03
C SER A 238 2.00 11.89 -4.56
N ARG A 239 2.30 11.17 -5.67
CA ARG A 239 1.42 10.09 -6.16
C ARG A 239 1.30 8.96 -5.15
N GLN A 240 2.42 8.48 -4.60
CA GLN A 240 2.43 7.42 -3.59
C GLN A 240 1.65 7.83 -2.32
N LEU A 241 1.85 9.06 -1.85
CA LEU A 241 1.12 9.62 -0.71
C LEU A 241 -0.38 9.72 -1.00
N GLY A 242 -0.76 10.18 -2.20
CA GLY A 242 -2.15 10.24 -2.65
C GLY A 242 -2.81 8.86 -2.78
N GLU A 243 -2.06 7.85 -3.23
CA GLU A 243 -2.54 6.47 -3.28
C GLU A 243 -2.72 5.88 -1.89
N ALA A 244 -1.75 6.07 -0.98
CA ALA A 244 -1.85 5.63 0.40
C ALA A 244 -3.06 6.26 1.11
N SER A 245 -3.27 7.55 0.94
CA SER A 245 -4.42 8.28 1.50
C SER A 245 -5.75 7.76 0.96
N ARG A 246 -5.83 7.49 -0.35
CA ARG A 246 -7.02 6.91 -1.00
C ARG A 246 -7.31 5.48 -0.52
N ARG A 247 -6.27 4.66 -0.34
CA ARG A 247 -6.42 3.29 0.20
C ARG A 247 -7.00 3.31 1.61
N LEU A 248 -6.42 4.12 2.50
CA LEU A 248 -6.92 4.27 3.87
C LEU A 248 -8.37 4.74 3.91
N LEU A 249 -8.73 5.71 3.06
CA LEU A 249 -10.11 6.19 2.96
C LEU A 249 -11.05 5.11 2.42
N ALA A 250 -10.61 4.30 1.45
CA ALA A 250 -11.40 3.20 0.91
C ALA A 250 -11.62 2.10 1.98
N GLU A 251 -10.58 1.72 2.72
CA GLU A 251 -10.67 0.76 3.82
C GLU A 251 -11.60 1.27 4.93
N GLN A 252 -11.50 2.54 5.30
CA GLN A 252 -12.39 3.16 6.28
C GLN A 252 -13.85 3.13 5.80
N ARG A 253 -14.13 3.54 4.56
CA ARG A 253 -15.48 3.51 3.99
C ARG A 253 -16.05 2.10 3.97
N ARG A 254 -15.24 1.13 3.59
CA ARG A 254 -15.64 -0.28 3.60
C ARG A 254 -16.01 -0.76 5.00
N SER A 255 -15.17 -0.49 6.00
CA SER A 255 -15.44 -0.84 7.41
C SER A 255 -16.70 -0.18 7.94
N ASP A 256 -16.92 1.12 7.64
CA ASP A 256 -18.13 1.84 8.01
C ASP A 256 -19.38 1.20 7.35
N ALA A 257 -19.29 0.87 6.07
CA ALA A 257 -20.37 0.22 5.32
C ALA A 257 -20.68 -1.19 5.83
N GLU A 258 -19.66 -1.99 6.16
CA GLU A 258 -19.82 -3.32 6.78
C GLU A 258 -20.52 -3.22 8.14
N THR A 259 -20.21 -2.21 8.94
CA THR A 259 -20.88 -1.93 10.22
C THR A 259 -22.37 -1.59 10.00
N ILE A 260 -22.70 -0.83 8.96
CA ILE A 260 -24.08 -0.55 8.58
C ILE A 260 -24.80 -1.86 8.20
N VAL A 261 -24.19 -2.68 7.34
CA VAL A 261 -24.75 -3.98 6.94
C VAL A 261 -25.03 -4.85 8.17
N GLU A 262 -24.05 -4.96 9.07
CA GLU A 262 -24.22 -5.74 10.30
C GLU A 262 -25.38 -5.24 11.16
N ARG A 263 -25.52 -3.94 11.33
CA ARG A 263 -26.63 -3.33 12.08
C ARG A 263 -27.97 -3.65 11.46
N TYR A 264 -28.14 -3.44 10.15
CA TYR A 264 -29.41 -3.68 9.46
C TYR A 264 -29.75 -5.16 9.35
N MET A 265 -28.77 -6.02 9.20
CA MET A 265 -28.91 -7.47 9.23
C MET A 265 -29.59 -7.95 10.53
N TRP A 266 -29.12 -7.44 11.67
CA TRP A 266 -29.69 -7.84 12.97
C TRP A 266 -31.00 -7.13 13.31
N ILE A 267 -31.21 -5.89 12.84
CA ILE A 267 -32.51 -5.22 12.94
C ILE A 267 -33.59 -6.01 12.18
N GLY A 268 -33.30 -6.39 10.92
CA GLY A 268 -34.22 -7.18 10.10
C GLY A 268 -34.52 -8.54 10.72
N ALA A 269 -33.49 -9.25 11.22
CA ALA A 269 -33.67 -10.52 11.93
C ALA A 269 -34.54 -10.37 13.19
N GLY A 270 -34.32 -9.30 13.98
CA GLY A 270 -35.10 -9.03 15.20
C GLY A 270 -36.58 -8.72 14.92
N VAL A 271 -36.86 -7.96 13.87
CA VAL A 271 -38.21 -7.70 13.41
C VAL A 271 -38.95 -8.99 13.04
N LEU A 272 -38.29 -9.86 12.21
CA LEU A 272 -38.89 -11.13 11.81
C LEU A 272 -39.06 -12.11 12.97
N ALA A 273 -38.15 -12.13 13.93
CA ALA A 273 -38.29 -12.94 15.13
C ALA A 273 -39.43 -12.50 16.04
N ALA A 274 -39.77 -11.20 16.05
CA ALA A 274 -40.76 -10.60 16.91
C ALA A 274 -42.20 -10.60 16.32
N THR A 275 -42.33 -10.57 14.98
CA THR A 275 -43.61 -10.38 14.27
C THR A 275 -44.16 -11.70 13.72
N PRO A 276 -45.31 -12.21 14.20
CA PRO A 276 -45.83 -13.54 13.75
C PRO A 276 -46.73 -13.46 12.51
N LEU A 277 -46.78 -12.35 11.75
CA LEU A 277 -47.77 -12.14 10.69
C LEU A 277 -47.18 -12.45 9.30
N PRO A 278 -47.65 -13.50 8.61
CA PRO A 278 -47.23 -13.77 7.22
C PRO A 278 -47.83 -12.69 6.28
N GLY A 279 -46.96 -12.10 5.45
CA GLY A 279 -47.34 -11.12 4.41
C GLY A 279 -46.90 -9.68 4.65
N LEU A 280 -46.71 -9.22 5.89
CA LEU A 280 -46.10 -7.93 6.21
C LEU A 280 -44.56 -7.96 6.14
N ASP A 281 -43.97 -9.13 6.16
CA ASP A 281 -42.54 -9.37 6.22
C ASP A 281 -41.78 -8.85 4.96
N LEU A 282 -42.41 -8.93 3.79
CA LEU A 282 -41.79 -8.50 2.53
C LEU A 282 -41.66 -6.97 2.41
N LEU A 283 -42.72 -6.24 2.83
CA LEU A 283 -42.72 -4.76 2.77
C LEU A 283 -41.82 -4.16 3.85
N GLY A 284 -41.83 -4.73 5.05
CA GLY A 284 -40.93 -4.33 6.13
C GLY A 284 -39.47 -4.60 5.82
N ALA A 285 -39.16 -5.78 5.29
CA ALA A 285 -37.83 -6.15 4.87
C ALA A 285 -37.33 -5.27 3.72
N ALA A 286 -38.17 -4.93 2.74
CA ALA A 286 -37.82 -4.04 1.65
C ALA A 286 -37.49 -2.62 2.13
N ALA A 287 -38.28 -2.08 3.08
CA ALA A 287 -38.03 -0.76 3.64
C ALA A 287 -36.73 -0.71 4.47
N VAL A 288 -36.45 -1.73 5.27
CA VAL A 288 -35.23 -1.87 6.07
C VAL A 288 -34.02 -1.96 5.14
N ASN A 289 -34.09 -2.77 4.07
CA ASN A 289 -33.00 -2.93 3.11
C ASN A 289 -32.80 -1.64 2.28
N ALA A 290 -33.85 -0.93 1.89
CA ALA A 290 -33.75 0.35 1.18
C ALA A 290 -33.03 1.40 2.05
N GLN A 291 -33.34 1.46 3.35
CA GLN A 291 -32.68 2.39 4.27
C GLN A 291 -31.18 2.01 4.44
N MET A 292 -30.85 0.74 4.52
CA MET A 292 -29.46 0.24 4.52
C MET A 292 -28.70 0.74 3.27
N VAL A 293 -29.30 0.60 2.08
CA VAL A 293 -28.70 1.05 0.82
C VAL A 293 -28.44 2.55 0.83
N VAL A 294 -29.39 3.37 1.33
CA VAL A 294 -29.19 4.83 1.46
C VAL A 294 -28.03 5.16 2.38
N GLU A 295 -27.90 4.46 3.51
CA GLU A 295 -26.82 4.73 4.45
C GLU A 295 -25.46 4.27 3.91
N ILE A 296 -25.38 3.11 3.23
CA ILE A 296 -24.16 2.69 2.55
C ILE A 296 -23.76 3.71 1.48
N ALA A 297 -24.70 4.16 0.62
CA ALA A 297 -24.45 5.17 -0.40
C ALA A 297 -23.83 6.46 0.19
N ARG A 298 -24.35 6.91 1.36
CA ARG A 298 -23.80 8.09 2.05
C ARG A 298 -22.36 7.92 2.51
N VAL A 299 -21.94 6.73 2.94
CA VAL A 299 -20.54 6.45 3.30
C VAL A 299 -19.61 6.69 2.09
N TYR A 300 -20.09 6.35 0.89
CA TYR A 300 -19.37 6.58 -0.36
C TYR A 300 -19.54 8.00 -0.92
N GLY A 301 -20.31 8.85 -0.24
CA GLY A 301 -20.55 10.25 -0.64
C GLY A 301 -21.61 10.39 -1.71
N ILE A 302 -22.41 9.36 -1.93
CA ILE A 302 -23.47 9.31 -2.93
C ILE A 302 -24.81 9.67 -2.26
N SER A 303 -25.53 10.65 -2.83
CA SER A 303 -26.89 10.99 -2.41
C SER A 303 -27.88 10.16 -3.20
N LEU A 304 -28.48 9.15 -2.56
CA LEU A 304 -29.45 8.27 -3.18
C LEU A 304 -30.86 8.55 -2.65
N SER A 305 -31.86 8.66 -3.52
CA SER A 305 -33.24 8.77 -3.11
C SER A 305 -33.75 7.44 -2.52
N ARG A 306 -34.75 7.50 -1.64
CA ARG A 306 -35.38 6.29 -1.10
C ARG A 306 -36.00 5.41 -2.20
N ALA A 307 -36.57 6.02 -3.22
CA ALA A 307 -37.14 5.31 -4.37
C ALA A 307 -36.08 4.51 -5.14
N SER A 308 -34.96 5.15 -5.49
CA SER A 308 -33.84 4.49 -6.16
C SER A 308 -33.20 3.40 -5.31
N ALA A 309 -33.08 3.64 -4.00
CA ALA A 309 -32.57 2.63 -3.06
C ALA A 309 -33.48 1.40 -2.97
N GLN A 310 -34.81 1.62 -3.03
CA GLN A 310 -35.81 0.55 -3.03
C GLN A 310 -35.73 -0.26 -4.33
N GLU A 311 -35.57 0.39 -5.48
CA GLU A 311 -35.41 -0.28 -6.77
C GLU A 311 -34.15 -1.15 -6.77
N LEU A 312 -33.01 -0.65 -6.28
CA LEU A 312 -31.78 -1.40 -6.13
C LEU A 312 -31.96 -2.60 -5.19
N ALA A 313 -32.59 -2.39 -4.02
CA ALA A 313 -32.82 -3.46 -3.05
C ALA A 313 -33.73 -4.57 -3.65
N VAL A 314 -34.79 -4.19 -4.37
CA VAL A 314 -35.67 -5.14 -5.08
C VAL A 314 -34.93 -5.88 -6.17
N SER A 315 -34.07 -5.21 -6.93
CA SER A 315 -33.26 -5.83 -8.00
C SER A 315 -32.32 -6.91 -7.44
N VAL A 316 -31.59 -6.61 -6.37
CA VAL A 316 -30.75 -7.60 -5.68
C VAL A 316 -31.59 -8.74 -5.10
N GLY A 317 -32.73 -8.42 -4.49
CA GLY A 317 -33.67 -9.42 -3.96
C GLY A 317 -34.18 -10.37 -5.02
N ARG A 318 -34.57 -9.88 -6.19
CA ARG A 318 -34.96 -10.70 -7.37
C ARG A 318 -33.81 -11.58 -7.83
N THR A 319 -32.60 -11.06 -7.88
CA THR A 319 -31.40 -11.83 -8.27
C THR A 319 -31.11 -12.96 -7.28
N LEU A 320 -31.19 -12.71 -5.97
CA LEU A 320 -31.05 -13.74 -4.94
C LEU A 320 -32.08 -14.86 -5.12
N ALA A 321 -33.35 -14.49 -5.41
CA ALA A 321 -34.41 -15.46 -5.65
C ALA A 321 -34.20 -16.25 -6.96
N ALA A 322 -33.83 -15.58 -8.05
CA ALA A 322 -33.60 -16.20 -9.36
C ALA A 322 -32.43 -17.19 -9.34
N LEU A 323 -31.38 -16.89 -8.59
CA LEU A 323 -30.24 -17.78 -8.38
C LEU A 323 -30.52 -18.95 -7.41
N GLY A 324 -31.74 -19.03 -6.84
CA GLY A 324 -32.10 -20.06 -5.86
C GLY A 324 -31.38 -19.93 -4.51
N LEU A 325 -30.71 -18.81 -4.25
CA LEU A 325 -29.89 -18.60 -3.05
C LEU A 325 -30.74 -18.50 -1.78
N VAL A 326 -32.01 -18.11 -1.89
CA VAL A 326 -32.96 -18.09 -0.79
C VAL A 326 -33.19 -19.51 -0.27
N LYS A 327 -33.47 -20.47 -1.15
CA LYS A 327 -33.69 -21.88 -0.78
C LYS A 327 -32.38 -22.54 -0.30
N GLY A 328 -31.28 -22.26 -1.00
CA GLY A 328 -29.96 -22.78 -0.65
C GLY A 328 -29.47 -22.30 0.72
N GLY A 329 -29.70 -21.02 1.06
CA GLY A 329 -29.40 -20.45 2.38
C GLY A 329 -30.19 -21.12 3.50
N VAL A 330 -31.52 -21.29 3.32
CA VAL A 330 -32.38 -21.98 4.29
C VAL A 330 -31.91 -23.40 4.54
N GLY A 331 -31.53 -24.14 3.49
CA GLY A 331 -31.04 -25.53 3.63
C GLY A 331 -29.74 -25.63 4.44
N LEU A 332 -28.78 -24.73 4.21
CA LEU A 332 -27.53 -24.68 4.96
C LEU A 332 -27.73 -24.34 6.45
N LEU A 333 -28.57 -23.37 6.72
CA LEU A 333 -28.82 -22.89 8.08
C LEU A 333 -29.71 -23.84 8.89
N SER A 334 -30.62 -24.58 8.23
CA SER A 334 -31.45 -25.59 8.89
C SER A 334 -30.61 -26.73 9.46
N ALA A 335 -29.61 -27.21 8.73
CA ALA A 335 -28.68 -28.22 9.20
C ALA A 335 -27.90 -27.79 10.44
N ALA A 336 -27.52 -26.51 10.51
CA ALA A 336 -26.76 -25.94 11.62
C ALA A 336 -27.63 -25.60 12.86
N LEU A 337 -28.94 -25.28 12.67
CA LEU A 337 -29.86 -24.89 13.74
C LEU A 337 -30.71 -26.02 14.30
N SER A 338 -30.64 -27.21 13.71
CA SER A 338 -31.50 -28.40 14.07
C SER A 338 -31.24 -28.99 15.45
N VAL A 339 -30.36 -28.42 16.27
CA VAL A 339 -29.98 -28.97 17.57
C VAL A 339 -30.83 -28.34 18.71
N ASN A 340 -31.78 -29.13 19.26
CA ASN A 340 -32.47 -28.90 20.56
C ASN A 340 -33.36 -27.64 20.72
N LEU A 341 -34.18 -27.31 19.72
CA LEU A 341 -35.22 -26.28 19.83
C LEU A 341 -36.62 -26.90 19.61
N PRO A 342 -37.70 -26.43 20.28
CA PRO A 342 -39.07 -26.73 19.93
C PRO A 342 -39.39 -26.37 18.48
N ALA A 343 -40.19 -27.17 17.77
CA ALA A 343 -40.41 -27.03 16.32
C ALA A 343 -40.89 -25.63 15.88
N LEU A 344 -41.70 -24.96 16.69
CA LEU A 344 -42.18 -23.60 16.43
C LEU A 344 -41.07 -22.51 16.50
N LEU A 345 -40.13 -22.70 17.44
CA LEU A 345 -38.96 -21.80 17.56
C LEU A 345 -37.93 -22.03 16.49
N VAL A 346 -37.74 -23.27 16.05
CA VAL A 346 -36.86 -23.64 14.93
C VAL A 346 -37.26 -22.88 13.67
N SER A 347 -38.58 -22.86 13.35
CA SER A 347 -39.06 -22.17 12.14
C SER A 347 -38.82 -20.66 12.20
N ARG A 348 -39.07 -20.00 13.33
CA ARG A 348 -38.83 -18.57 13.50
C ARG A 348 -37.36 -18.19 13.51
N ALA A 349 -36.55 -18.97 14.23
CA ALA A 349 -35.11 -18.77 14.25
C ALA A 349 -34.52 -18.93 12.85
N LEU A 350 -34.94 -19.98 12.12
CA LEU A 350 -34.46 -20.24 10.77
C LEU A 350 -34.83 -19.11 9.80
N GLN A 351 -36.08 -18.60 9.86
CA GLN A 351 -36.50 -17.45 9.03
C GLN A 351 -35.67 -16.20 9.33
N ALA A 352 -35.53 -15.85 10.61
CA ALA A 352 -34.79 -14.67 11.03
C ALA A 352 -33.29 -14.76 10.66
N VAL A 353 -32.66 -15.90 10.88
CA VAL A 353 -31.24 -16.16 10.55
C VAL A 353 -31.03 -16.19 9.04
N SER A 354 -31.98 -16.79 8.28
CA SER A 354 -31.90 -16.79 6.81
C SER A 354 -32.04 -15.39 6.23
N ALA A 355 -32.94 -14.56 6.76
CA ALA A 355 -33.08 -13.17 6.36
C ALA A 355 -31.83 -12.36 6.68
N ALA A 356 -31.24 -12.53 7.87
CA ALA A 356 -29.98 -11.92 8.23
C ALA A 356 -28.85 -12.27 7.23
N TRP A 357 -28.73 -13.56 6.90
CA TRP A 357 -27.75 -14.03 5.92
C TRP A 357 -27.92 -13.39 4.55
N LEU A 358 -29.17 -13.36 4.04
CA LEU A 358 -29.47 -12.75 2.74
C LEU A 358 -29.25 -11.23 2.76
N THR A 359 -29.56 -10.56 3.86
CA THR A 359 -29.27 -9.12 4.05
C THR A 359 -27.76 -8.88 4.04
N ARG A 360 -26.95 -9.76 4.67
CA ARG A 360 -25.51 -9.68 4.61
C ARG A 360 -24.99 -9.80 3.17
N VAL A 361 -25.45 -10.79 2.41
CA VAL A 361 -25.06 -10.97 1.01
C VAL A 361 -25.45 -9.77 0.17
N ALA A 362 -26.69 -9.28 0.32
CA ALA A 362 -27.17 -8.08 -0.37
C ALA A 362 -26.35 -6.85 -0.01
N GLY A 363 -26.10 -6.62 1.27
CA GLY A 363 -25.32 -5.49 1.78
C GLY A 363 -23.88 -5.49 1.25
N SER A 364 -23.23 -6.65 1.29
CA SER A 364 -21.88 -6.80 0.72
C SER A 364 -21.85 -6.57 -0.81
N SER A 365 -22.92 -6.94 -1.51
CA SER A 365 -23.06 -6.65 -2.94
C SER A 365 -23.23 -5.16 -3.22
N PHE A 366 -23.97 -4.42 -2.37
CA PHE A 366 -24.10 -2.96 -2.47
C PHE A 366 -22.78 -2.25 -2.15
N ILE A 367 -22.01 -2.73 -1.16
CA ILE A 367 -20.69 -2.21 -0.89
C ILE A 367 -19.84 -2.27 -2.17
N THR A 368 -19.77 -3.44 -2.81
CA THR A 368 -19.01 -3.60 -4.07
C THR A 368 -19.54 -2.69 -5.20
N TYR A 369 -20.85 -2.52 -5.31
CA TYR A 369 -21.45 -1.63 -6.29
C TYR A 369 -21.05 -0.17 -6.09
N PHE A 370 -21.05 0.32 -4.87
CA PHE A 370 -20.65 1.70 -4.57
C PHE A 370 -19.13 1.89 -4.59
N GLU A 371 -18.33 0.88 -4.26
CA GLU A 371 -16.88 0.90 -4.44
C GLU A 371 -16.46 1.04 -5.91
N ARG A 372 -17.30 0.55 -6.83
CA ARG A 372 -17.09 0.63 -8.29
C ARG A 372 -17.86 1.79 -8.93
N ASP A 373 -18.06 2.89 -8.22
CA ASP A 373 -18.75 4.08 -8.74
C ASP A 373 -20.15 3.80 -9.33
N GLN A 374 -20.93 2.96 -8.65
CA GLN A 374 -22.27 2.53 -9.07
C GLN A 374 -22.26 1.63 -10.32
N ASP A 375 -21.23 0.79 -10.45
CA ASP A 375 -21.13 -0.18 -11.51
C ASP A 375 -21.09 -1.63 -10.95
N TRP A 376 -21.87 -2.52 -11.57
CA TRP A 376 -21.87 -3.94 -11.24
C TRP A 376 -20.73 -4.71 -11.90
N GLY A 377 -20.00 -4.10 -12.83
CA GLY A 377 -18.98 -4.73 -13.67
C GLY A 377 -19.55 -5.60 -14.81
N ASP A 378 -18.67 -6.19 -15.58
CA ASP A 378 -19.01 -6.93 -16.82
C ASP A 378 -19.96 -8.11 -16.60
N GLY A 379 -19.87 -8.80 -15.46
CA GLY A 379 -20.75 -9.92 -15.08
C GLY A 379 -22.08 -9.51 -14.45
N GLY A 380 -22.29 -8.21 -14.28
CA GLY A 380 -23.51 -7.62 -13.74
C GLY A 380 -23.82 -8.01 -12.29
N ILE A 381 -25.04 -7.68 -11.87
CA ILE A 381 -25.53 -7.92 -10.51
C ILE A 381 -25.47 -9.40 -10.10
N GLN A 382 -25.67 -10.33 -11.04
CA GLN A 382 -25.71 -11.77 -10.76
C GLN A 382 -24.34 -12.28 -10.30
N GLU A 383 -23.28 -11.88 -10.98
CA GLU A 383 -21.90 -12.28 -10.62
C GLU A 383 -21.50 -11.76 -9.25
N VAL A 384 -21.76 -10.49 -8.96
CA VAL A 384 -21.42 -9.88 -7.67
C VAL A 384 -22.17 -10.56 -6.52
N VAL A 385 -23.48 -10.79 -6.68
CA VAL A 385 -24.29 -11.48 -5.68
C VAL A 385 -23.82 -12.93 -5.45
N GLN A 386 -23.55 -13.65 -6.53
CA GLN A 386 -23.03 -15.03 -6.45
C GLN A 386 -21.66 -15.10 -5.77
N GLN A 387 -20.78 -14.13 -6.07
CA GLN A 387 -19.47 -14.04 -5.46
C GLN A 387 -19.57 -13.84 -3.95
N HIS A 388 -20.38 -12.90 -3.49
CA HIS A 388 -20.56 -12.64 -2.05
C HIS A 388 -21.25 -13.77 -1.33
N TYR A 389 -22.19 -14.45 -1.96
CA TYR A 389 -22.80 -15.65 -1.40
C TYR A 389 -21.77 -16.78 -1.20
N ASN A 390 -20.93 -17.01 -2.21
CA ASN A 390 -19.89 -18.05 -2.13
C ASN A 390 -18.81 -17.70 -1.09
N LEU A 391 -18.41 -16.42 -1.00
CA LEU A 391 -17.48 -15.96 0.05
C LEU A 391 -18.05 -16.15 1.45
N GLY A 392 -19.33 -15.84 1.63
CA GLY A 392 -20.01 -16.03 2.90
C GLY A 392 -20.10 -17.50 3.35
N ARG A 393 -20.12 -18.45 2.42
CA ARG A 393 -20.17 -19.90 2.69
C ARG A 393 -18.83 -20.49 3.12
N ARG A 394 -17.72 -19.80 3.02
CA ARG A 394 -16.43 -20.29 3.50
C ARG A 394 -16.50 -20.59 5.00
N ASP A 395 -15.95 -21.70 5.42
CA ASP A 395 -16.12 -22.27 6.77
C ASP A 395 -15.92 -21.25 7.91
N GLY A 396 -14.91 -20.40 7.83
CA GLY A 396 -14.66 -19.37 8.86
C GLY A 396 -15.76 -18.30 8.93
N ALA A 397 -16.21 -17.78 7.79
CA ALA A 397 -17.21 -16.71 7.74
C ALA A 397 -18.61 -17.18 8.13
N LEU A 398 -18.98 -18.39 7.69
CA LEU A 398 -20.25 -19.02 8.05
C LEU A 398 -20.30 -19.35 9.54
N ARG A 399 -19.21 -19.90 10.10
CA ARG A 399 -19.13 -20.23 11.52
C ARG A 399 -19.28 -19.00 12.41
N GLN A 400 -18.55 -17.93 12.13
CA GLN A 400 -18.67 -16.66 12.86
C GLN A 400 -20.09 -16.09 12.77
N PHE A 401 -20.71 -16.13 11.59
CA PHE A 401 -22.09 -15.70 11.41
C PHE A 401 -23.06 -16.55 12.26
N LEU A 402 -22.93 -17.87 12.27
CA LEU A 402 -23.80 -18.78 13.06
C LEU A 402 -23.64 -18.56 14.57
N GLU A 403 -22.43 -18.35 15.06
CA GLU A 403 -22.18 -18.02 16.47
C GLU A 403 -22.88 -16.70 16.87
N ALA A 404 -22.77 -15.66 16.03
CA ALA A 404 -23.46 -14.40 16.24
C ALA A 404 -25.00 -14.54 16.15
N ALA A 405 -25.50 -15.34 15.20
CA ALA A 405 -26.93 -15.60 15.05
C ALA A 405 -27.50 -16.37 16.25
N PHE A 406 -26.76 -17.33 16.77
CA PHE A 406 -27.16 -18.06 17.96
C PHE A 406 -27.33 -17.10 19.16
N SER A 407 -26.34 -16.28 19.44
CA SER A 407 -26.40 -15.34 20.57
C SER A 407 -27.46 -14.24 20.37
N ARG A 408 -27.61 -13.67 19.19
CA ARG A 408 -28.48 -12.50 18.94
C ARG A 408 -29.93 -12.84 18.59
N VAL A 409 -30.22 -14.06 18.11
CA VAL A 409 -31.56 -14.47 17.68
C VAL A 409 -32.09 -15.66 18.50
N VAL A 410 -31.29 -16.75 18.61
CA VAL A 410 -31.77 -17.99 19.20
C VAL A 410 -31.91 -17.90 20.72
N GLU A 411 -30.91 -17.37 21.42
CA GLU A 411 -30.96 -17.20 22.88
C GLU A 411 -32.07 -16.28 23.36
N PRO A 412 -32.33 -15.09 22.77
CA PRO A 412 -33.47 -14.26 23.16
C PRO A 412 -34.82 -14.92 22.91
N LEU A 413 -35.00 -15.70 21.83
CA LEU A 413 -36.21 -16.45 21.57
C LEU A 413 -36.46 -17.53 22.64
N ARG A 414 -35.40 -18.27 23.04
CA ARG A 414 -35.49 -19.23 24.15
C ARG A 414 -35.83 -18.59 25.49
N ALA A 415 -35.28 -17.43 25.79
CA ALA A 415 -35.53 -16.72 27.02
C ALA A 415 -37.00 -16.23 27.11
N ARG A 416 -37.58 -15.74 26.01
CA ARG A 416 -38.97 -15.33 25.93
C ARG A 416 -39.96 -16.48 26.12
N GLU A 417 -39.65 -17.67 25.57
CA GLU A 417 -40.51 -18.85 25.74
C GLU A 417 -40.55 -19.32 27.19
N ARG A 418 -39.44 -19.29 27.92
CA ARG A 418 -39.37 -19.62 29.33
C ARG A 418 -40.19 -18.67 30.24
N GLN A 419 -40.54 -17.50 29.78
CA GLN A 419 -41.32 -16.46 30.51
C GLN A 419 -42.82 -16.55 30.19
N LEU A 420 -43.23 -17.32 29.17
CA LEU A 420 -44.65 -17.50 28.88
C LEU A 420 -45.30 -18.44 29.90
N PRO A 421 -46.50 -18.10 30.43
CA PRO A 421 -47.23 -19.03 31.34
C PRO A 421 -47.54 -20.34 30.62
N PRO A 422 -47.60 -21.48 31.35
CA PRO A 422 -47.92 -22.77 30.77
C PRO A 422 -49.28 -22.69 30.05
N ARG A 423 -49.36 -23.26 28.84
CA ARG A 423 -50.58 -23.34 28.06
C ARG A 423 -51.66 -24.05 28.90
N PRO A 424 -52.88 -23.49 29.01
CA PRO A 424 -53.95 -24.22 29.64
C PRO A 424 -54.18 -25.53 28.88
N GLU A 425 -54.24 -26.67 29.61
CA GLU A 425 -54.57 -27.97 29.07
C GLU A 425 -55.94 -27.89 28.40
N ARG A 426 -56.04 -28.21 27.12
CA ARG A 426 -57.33 -28.37 26.44
C ARG A 426 -57.98 -29.60 27.10
N GLU A 427 -58.97 -29.32 27.90
CA GLU A 427 -59.92 -30.37 28.33
C GLU A 427 -60.46 -31.07 27.08
N ARG A 428 -60.42 -32.39 27.11
CA ARG A 428 -60.90 -33.29 26.06
C ARG A 428 -62.44 -33.39 26.09
#